data_cb08d8b36b368989a408dce1a595ca0c
#
_entry.id   cb08d8b36b368989a408dce1a595ca0c
#
_cell.length_a   1.000
_cell.length_b   1.000
_cell.length_c   1.000
_cell.angle_alpha   90.00
_cell.angle_beta   90.00
_cell.angle_gamma   90.00
#
_symmetry.space_group_name_H-M   'P 1'
#
loop_
_entity.id
_entity.type
_entity.pdbx_description
1 polymer ?
#
loop_
_entity_poly.entity_id
_entity_poly.type
_entity_poly.pdbx_seq_one_letter_code
_entity_poly.pdbx_strand_id
1 'polypeptide(L)'
;MNTILHITQSDRWTKAKNLGTYRSETLDSEGFIHCSTVAQVIGSANRFFKQQQDLVILVIDVDRVTSEIRYEGADPTNLFPHIHGELNIDAVIQSIDLEADSDGSFILPKELN
;
A
#
# COMPACT_ATOMS: atom_id res chain seq x y z
N MET A 1 -8.86 15.45 -0.68
CA MET A 1 -9.08 14.00 -0.56
C MET A 1 -7.96 13.41 0.29
N ASN A 2 -8.32 12.61 1.27
CA ASN A 2 -7.33 12.01 2.15
C ASN A 2 -7.00 10.59 1.65
N THR A 3 -5.73 10.34 1.34
CA THR A 3 -5.31 9.06 0.77
C THR A 3 -4.20 8.42 1.59
N ILE A 4 -4.17 7.09 1.56
CA ILE A 4 -3.06 6.28 2.05
C ILE A 4 -2.62 5.35 0.91
N LEU A 5 -1.42 4.80 1.04
CA LEU A 5 -0.79 4.03 -0.04
C LEU A 5 -0.45 2.63 0.43
N HIS A 6 -0.60 1.65 -0.46
CA HIS A 6 -0.24 0.26 -0.18
C HIS A 6 0.56 -0.30 -1.36
N ILE A 7 1.70 -0.93 -1.06
CA ILE A 7 2.55 -1.54 -2.08
C ILE A 7 2.22 -3.03 -2.15
N THR A 8 1.99 -3.53 -3.35
CA THR A 8 1.74 -4.96 -3.56
C THR A 8 2.22 -5.38 -4.94
N GLN A 9 2.26 -6.68 -5.17
CA GLN A 9 2.58 -7.22 -6.48
C GLN A 9 1.41 -7.01 -7.43
N SER A 10 1.72 -6.71 -8.67
CA SER A 10 0.75 -6.41 -9.72
C SER A 10 -0.27 -7.54 -9.91
N ASP A 11 0.19 -8.80 -9.90
CA ASP A 11 -0.69 -9.95 -10.07
C ASP A 11 -1.65 -10.14 -8.88
N ARG A 12 -1.21 -9.82 -7.67
CA ARG A 12 -2.07 -9.86 -6.48
C ARG A 12 -3.20 -8.84 -6.59
N TRP A 13 -2.89 -7.65 -7.08
CA TRP A 13 -3.90 -6.62 -7.33
C TRP A 13 -4.89 -7.05 -8.42
N THR A 14 -4.39 -7.64 -9.52
CA THR A 14 -5.25 -8.14 -10.60
C THR A 14 -6.22 -9.21 -10.09
N LYS A 15 -5.75 -10.13 -9.26
CA LYS A 15 -6.61 -11.16 -8.67
C LYS A 15 -7.67 -10.55 -7.76
N ALA A 16 -7.28 -9.54 -6.98
CA ALA A 16 -8.21 -8.85 -6.07
C ALA A 16 -9.34 -8.17 -6.83
N LYS A 17 -9.02 -7.53 -7.97
CA LYS A 17 -10.04 -6.89 -8.80
C LYS A 17 -11.08 -7.92 -9.31
N ASN A 18 -10.63 -9.11 -9.61
CA ASN A 18 -11.54 -10.18 -10.07
C ASN A 18 -12.37 -10.76 -8.92
N LEU A 19 -11.83 -10.79 -7.71
CA LEU A 19 -12.52 -11.29 -6.53
C LEU A 19 -13.48 -10.26 -5.91
N GLY A 20 -13.24 -8.97 -6.15
CA GLY A 20 -14.03 -7.88 -5.57
C GLY A 20 -13.56 -7.40 -4.22
N THR A 21 -12.49 -7.99 -3.67
CA THR A 21 -11.91 -7.55 -2.39
C THR A 21 -10.41 -7.87 -2.39
N TYR A 22 -9.64 -7.07 -1.65
CA TYR A 22 -8.20 -7.27 -1.53
C TYR A 22 -7.82 -7.68 -0.11
N ARG A 23 -6.98 -8.71 -0.01
CA ARG A 23 -6.37 -9.18 1.24
C ARG A 23 -4.87 -9.27 1.03
N SER A 24 -4.08 -8.65 1.91
CA SER A 24 -2.64 -8.84 1.91
C SER A 24 -2.29 -10.10 2.74
N GLU A 25 -1.06 -10.59 2.58
CA GLU A 25 -0.57 -11.70 3.42
C GLU A 25 -0.59 -11.32 4.89
N THR A 26 -0.27 -10.06 5.22
CA THR A 26 -0.21 -9.59 6.60
C THR A 26 -1.59 -9.48 7.24
N LEU A 27 -2.66 -9.38 6.46
CA LEU A 27 -4.00 -9.41 7.03
C LEU A 27 -4.25 -10.76 7.72
N ASP A 28 -3.80 -11.86 7.11
CA ASP A 28 -3.97 -13.18 7.69
C ASP A 28 -2.98 -13.45 8.83
N SER A 29 -1.73 -12.98 8.72
CA SER A 29 -0.68 -13.26 9.70
C SER A 29 -0.64 -12.26 10.85
N GLU A 30 -1.00 -11.00 10.63
CA GLU A 30 -0.88 -9.92 11.62
C GLU A 30 -2.21 -9.23 11.93
N GLY A 31 -3.25 -9.46 11.14
CA GLY A 31 -4.57 -8.88 11.36
C GLY A 31 -4.81 -7.53 10.70
N PHE A 32 -3.88 -7.06 9.88
CA PHE A 32 -4.05 -5.78 9.18
C PHE A 32 -3.21 -5.71 7.91
N ILE A 33 -3.61 -4.79 7.04
CA ILE A 33 -2.91 -4.46 5.79
C ILE A 33 -1.99 -3.27 6.08
N HIS A 34 -0.69 -3.42 5.78
CA HIS A 34 0.29 -2.35 5.96
C HIS A 34 0.14 -1.28 4.88
N CYS A 35 -0.02 -0.03 5.28
CA CYS A 35 -0.07 1.10 4.37
C CYS A 35 0.93 2.18 4.79
N SER A 36 1.08 3.18 3.95
CA SER A 36 2.01 4.30 4.17
C SER A 36 1.35 5.61 3.75
N THR A 37 1.83 6.71 4.30
CA THR A 37 1.56 8.03 3.73
C THR A 37 2.49 8.27 2.54
N VAL A 38 2.26 9.34 1.78
CA VAL A 38 3.16 9.72 0.66
C VAL A 38 4.59 9.93 1.18
N ALA A 39 4.74 10.54 2.35
CA ALA A 39 6.06 10.80 2.93
C ALA A 39 6.80 9.53 3.34
N GLN A 40 6.06 8.45 3.62
CA GLN A 40 6.64 7.19 4.12
C GLN A 40 6.85 6.14 3.04
N VAL A 41 6.14 6.22 1.91
CA VAL A 41 6.00 5.09 0.99
C VAL A 41 7.34 4.64 0.38
N ILE A 42 8.21 5.57 0.01
CA ILE A 42 9.49 5.20 -0.61
C ILE A 42 10.45 4.60 0.42
N GLY A 43 10.43 5.08 1.65
CA GLY A 43 11.19 4.44 2.74
C GLY A 43 10.75 3.00 2.96
N SER A 44 9.45 2.76 2.97
CA SER A 44 8.89 1.41 3.09
C SER A 44 9.26 0.54 1.89
N ALA A 45 9.17 1.09 0.68
CA ALA A 45 9.53 0.36 -0.53
C ALA A 45 10.98 -0.09 -0.50
N ASN A 46 11.90 0.81 -0.16
CA ASN A 46 13.32 0.50 -0.13
C ASN A 46 13.71 -0.43 1.04
N ARG A 47 12.92 -0.41 2.12
CA ARG A 47 13.19 -1.28 3.26
C ARG A 47 12.69 -2.71 3.05
N PHE A 48 11.49 -2.88 2.47
CA PHE A 48 10.81 -4.17 2.44
C PHE A 48 10.72 -4.80 1.06
N PHE A 49 10.85 -4.01 -0.02
CA PHE A 49 10.61 -4.48 -1.38
C PHE A 49 11.82 -4.30 -2.30
N LYS A 50 12.97 -3.92 -1.77
CA LYS A 50 14.15 -3.66 -2.59
C LYS A 50 14.46 -4.87 -3.47
N GLN A 51 14.74 -4.62 -4.76
CA GLN A 51 15.04 -5.62 -5.80
C GLN A 51 13.84 -6.49 -6.20
N GLN A 52 12.65 -6.24 -5.68
CA GLN A 52 11.44 -6.89 -6.19
C GLN A 52 10.94 -6.19 -7.45
N GLN A 53 10.24 -6.94 -8.29
CA GLN A 53 9.72 -6.46 -9.56
C GLN A 53 8.21 -6.60 -9.60
N ASP A 54 7.59 -5.97 -10.62
CA ASP A 54 6.15 -6.05 -10.87
C ASP A 54 5.32 -5.58 -9.69
N LEU A 55 5.74 -4.46 -9.08
CA LEU A 55 5.05 -3.85 -7.95
C LEU A 55 4.15 -2.71 -8.42
N VAL A 56 3.06 -2.52 -7.67
CA VAL A 56 2.18 -1.36 -7.83
C VAL A 56 1.97 -0.70 -6.48
N ILE A 57 1.73 0.62 -6.53
CA ILE A 57 1.24 1.37 -5.38
C ILE A 57 -0.26 1.57 -5.58
N LEU A 58 -1.05 1.11 -4.63
CA LEU A 58 -2.49 1.36 -4.61
C LEU A 58 -2.73 2.68 -3.87
N VAL A 59 -3.37 3.63 -4.55
CA VAL A 59 -3.78 4.90 -3.94
C VAL A 59 -5.19 4.70 -3.41
N ILE A 60 -5.34 4.80 -2.09
CA ILE A 60 -6.56 4.41 -1.38
C ILE A 60 -7.22 5.66 -0.81
N ASP A 61 -8.49 5.87 -1.14
CA ASP A 61 -9.30 6.93 -0.56
C ASP A 61 -9.80 6.48 0.82
N VAL A 62 -9.28 7.11 1.86
CA VAL A 62 -9.59 6.76 3.26
C VAL A 62 -11.10 6.81 3.52
N ASP A 63 -11.80 7.77 2.92
CA ASP A 63 -13.23 7.95 3.15
C ASP A 63 -14.09 6.84 2.55
N ARG A 64 -13.53 6.05 1.63
CA ARG A 64 -14.24 4.93 0.99
C ARG A 64 -13.93 3.58 1.62
N VAL A 65 -12.90 3.49 2.47
CA VAL A 65 -12.52 2.24 3.11
C VAL A 65 -13.59 1.84 4.12
N THR A 66 -14.09 0.60 4.00
CA THR A 66 -15.13 0.09 4.90
C THR A 66 -14.58 -0.53 6.18
N SER A 67 -13.34 -1.03 6.14
CA SER A 67 -12.67 -1.56 7.33
C SER A 67 -12.06 -0.43 8.16
N GLU A 68 -11.80 -0.71 9.43
CA GLU A 68 -11.20 0.28 10.33
C GLU A 68 -9.76 0.58 9.95
N ILE A 69 -9.38 1.85 9.93
CA ILE A 69 -8.00 2.29 9.73
C ILE A 69 -7.46 2.80 11.04
N ARG A 70 -6.31 2.27 11.47
CA ARG A 70 -5.63 2.72 12.69
C ARG A 70 -4.23 3.18 12.33
N TYR A 71 -3.80 4.29 12.91
CA TYR A 71 -2.43 4.77 12.76
C TYR A 71 -1.62 4.22 13.93
N GLU A 72 -0.68 3.32 13.63
CA GLU A 72 0.02 2.51 14.63
C GLU A 72 1.51 2.47 14.34
N GLY A 73 2.31 2.16 15.36
CA GLY A 73 3.74 2.00 15.22
C GLY A 73 4.45 2.11 16.56
N ALA A 74 5.68 1.62 16.63
CA ALA A 74 6.49 1.68 17.84
C ALA A 74 6.96 3.11 18.15
N ASP A 75 7.12 3.94 17.11
CA ASP A 75 7.53 5.34 17.25
C ASP A 75 6.31 6.25 17.15
N PRO A 76 5.89 6.91 18.26
CA PRO A 76 4.70 7.75 18.21
C PRO A 76 4.82 8.97 17.29
N THR A 77 6.03 9.32 16.84
CA THR A 77 6.24 10.40 15.88
C THR A 77 6.21 9.93 14.43
N ASN A 78 6.10 8.62 14.19
CA ASN A 78 6.10 8.04 12.84
C ASN A 78 5.15 6.85 12.76
N LEU A 79 3.85 7.14 12.88
CA LEU A 79 2.81 6.12 12.80
C LEU A 79 2.47 5.80 11.35
N PHE A 80 2.14 4.54 11.09
CA PHE A 80 1.73 4.06 9.77
C PHE A 80 0.24 3.72 9.77
N PRO A 81 -0.48 4.03 8.69
CA PRO A 81 -1.87 3.62 8.59
C PRO A 81 -1.96 2.11 8.36
N HIS A 82 -2.79 1.44 9.15
CA HIS A 82 -3.05 0.01 9.05
C HIS A 82 -4.54 -0.21 8.83
N ILE A 83 -4.91 -0.99 7.81
CA ILE A 83 -6.31 -1.33 7.55
C ILE A 83 -6.61 -2.66 8.26
N HIS A 84 -7.49 -2.62 9.24
CA HIS A 84 -7.84 -3.78 10.08
C HIS A 84 -9.02 -4.53 9.49
N GLY A 85 -8.83 -5.12 8.31
CA GLY A 85 -9.83 -5.87 7.59
C GLY A 85 -9.54 -5.88 6.10
N GLU A 86 -10.44 -6.49 5.35
CA GLU A 86 -10.32 -6.52 3.89
C GLU A 86 -10.48 -5.12 3.30
N LEU A 87 -9.80 -4.90 2.18
CA LEU A 87 -9.90 -3.64 1.45
C LEU A 87 -10.91 -3.79 0.32
N ASN A 88 -11.94 -2.97 0.35
CA ASN A 88 -12.92 -2.92 -0.74
C ASN A 88 -12.29 -2.28 -1.98
N ILE A 89 -12.52 -2.89 -3.14
CA ILE A 89 -11.85 -2.49 -4.39
C ILE A 89 -12.18 -1.04 -4.78
N ASP A 90 -13.42 -0.61 -4.53
CA ASP A 90 -13.86 0.75 -4.91
C ASP A 90 -13.20 1.86 -4.07
N ALA A 91 -12.48 1.51 -3.00
CA ALA A 91 -11.68 2.49 -2.26
C ALA A 91 -10.34 2.79 -2.95
N VAL A 92 -9.90 1.95 -3.88
CA VAL A 92 -8.68 2.16 -4.64
C VAL A 92 -9.00 3.05 -5.84
N ILE A 93 -8.50 4.28 -5.82
CA ILE A 93 -8.81 5.27 -6.85
C ILE A 93 -7.80 5.28 -7.99
N GLN A 94 -6.62 4.71 -7.77
CA GLN A 94 -5.55 4.66 -8.77
C GLN A 94 -4.56 3.57 -8.38
N SER A 95 -3.97 2.92 -9.38
CA SER A 95 -2.80 2.06 -9.19
C SER A 95 -1.65 2.62 -10.01
N ILE A 96 -0.46 2.68 -9.43
CA ILE A 96 0.73 3.28 -10.04
C ILE A 96 1.82 2.22 -10.06
N ASP A 97 2.42 1.98 -11.25
CA ASP A 97 3.55 1.08 -11.35
C ASP A 97 4.73 1.62 -10.54
N LEU A 98 5.34 0.77 -9.74
CA LEU A 98 6.52 1.11 -8.95
C LEU A 98 7.70 0.33 -9.49
N GLU A 99 8.61 1.03 -10.15
CA GLU A 99 9.77 0.43 -10.80
C GLU A 99 11.04 0.82 -10.06
N ALA A 100 11.94 -0.16 -9.92
CA ALA A 100 13.23 0.07 -9.30
C ALA A 100 14.24 0.61 -10.31
N ASP A 101 15.17 1.43 -9.81
CA ASP A 101 16.34 1.84 -10.57
C ASP A 101 17.30 0.65 -10.76
N SER A 102 18.38 0.86 -11.52
CA SER A 102 19.35 -0.19 -11.82
C SER A 102 20.00 -0.80 -10.57
N ASP A 103 20.05 -0.08 -9.44
CA ASP A 103 20.58 -0.57 -8.17
C ASP A 103 19.53 -1.27 -7.30
N GLY A 104 18.30 -1.41 -7.80
CA GLY A 104 17.20 -2.06 -7.07
C GLY A 104 16.45 -1.17 -6.10
N SER A 105 16.78 0.11 -6.01
CA SER A 105 16.10 1.06 -5.13
C SER A 105 14.96 1.77 -5.86
N PHE A 106 14.02 2.32 -5.09
CA PHE A 106 12.84 3.00 -5.61
C PHE A 106 12.91 4.50 -5.35
N ILE A 107 12.33 5.27 -6.27
CA ILE A 107 12.12 6.71 -6.09
C ILE A 107 10.63 7.00 -6.20
N LEU A 108 10.21 8.13 -5.63
CA LEU A 108 8.80 8.50 -5.62
C LEU A 108 8.29 8.70 -7.05
N PRO A 109 7.25 7.96 -7.48
CA PRO A 109 6.66 8.21 -8.79
C PRO A 109 6.15 9.63 -8.91
N LYS A 110 6.28 10.21 -10.12
CA LYS A 110 5.86 11.60 -10.34
C LYS A 110 4.38 11.82 -10.08
N GLU A 111 3.56 10.78 -10.25
CA GLU A 111 2.12 10.84 -9.97
C GLU A 111 1.81 11.15 -8.51
N LEU A 112 2.78 10.93 -7.61
CA LEU A 112 2.64 11.19 -6.18
C LEU A 112 3.33 12.47 -5.72
N ASN A 113 3.99 13.17 -6.62
CA ASN A 113 4.65 14.45 -6.31
C ASN A 113 3.65 15.61 -6.26
#